data_012bd6672c38b0dda4abb85773a94735
#
_entry.id   012bd6672c38b0dda4abb85773a94735
#
_cell.length_a   1.000
_cell.length_b   1.000
_cell.length_c   1.000
_cell.angle_alpha   90.00
_cell.angle_beta   90.00
_cell.angle_gamma   90.00
#
_symmetry.space_group_name_H-M   'P 1'
#
loop_
_entity.id
_entity.type
_entity.pdbx_description
1 polymer ?
#
loop_
_entity_poly.entity_id
_entity_poly.type
_entity_poly.pdbx_seq_one_letter_code
_entity_poly.pdbx_strand_id
1 'polypeptide(L)'
;PSSGTPGILLIALQKRGYEIGIFAGAPLNMPEFHKSIFAGISNLPIYPRGKGAVDSDAFAVEDFEKWQSSLKPGSRFFSFIFFDSVHAYSFPKESKYEVFKPYWGSINHMELNNSFDPAPYLARYKNSVRYADNLIQKVLDYLEEKHLLDETIVVISSDHGDEFNDNKLNFWGHGGNFTDAQIKVPLVIHWPGKKPANIEYMTSHLDLVPTLLPEVLGCENPTEDYSVGMSIWKEAGRRNWVYSKGWSRDAFVEPNRIVLINAAGALEFLDKTYRPSKDKTIPAYIPEVLKENSRYLK
;
A
#
# COMPACT_ATOMS: atom_id res chain seq x y z
N PRO A 1 -15.66 -0.60 -2.96
CA PRO A 1 -15.54 -0.09 -4.32
C PRO A 1 -16.66 -0.67 -5.14
N SER A 2 -17.42 0.21 -5.79
CA SER A 2 -18.45 -0.21 -6.70
C SER A 2 -17.79 -0.92 -7.88
N SER A 3 -18.21 -2.15 -8.14
CA SER A 3 -17.74 -2.93 -9.27
C SER A 3 -17.96 -2.17 -10.59
N GLY A 4 -16.93 -2.12 -11.42
CA GLY A 4 -16.99 -1.54 -12.76
C GLY A 4 -16.57 -0.09 -12.91
N THR A 5 -16.22 0.61 -11.83
CA THR A 5 -15.69 1.98 -11.93
C THR A 5 -14.18 1.97 -11.67
N PRO A 6 -13.34 2.26 -12.67
CA PRO A 6 -11.88 2.31 -12.48
C PRO A 6 -11.48 3.48 -11.59
N GLY A 7 -10.27 3.39 -11.02
CA GLY A 7 -9.69 4.47 -10.22
C GLY A 7 -9.53 5.77 -11.02
N ILE A 8 -9.89 6.90 -10.42
CA ILE A 8 -9.87 8.20 -11.09
C ILE A 8 -8.49 8.56 -11.68
N LEU A 9 -7.40 8.17 -10.99
CA LEU A 9 -6.04 8.39 -11.48
C LEU A 9 -5.82 7.67 -12.81
N LEU A 10 -6.21 6.40 -12.92
CA LEU A 10 -6.04 5.62 -14.15
C LEU A 10 -6.87 6.18 -15.30
N ILE A 11 -8.13 6.57 -15.03
CA ILE A 11 -8.98 7.23 -16.02
C ILE A 11 -8.32 8.52 -16.54
N ALA A 12 -7.79 9.34 -15.65
CA ALA A 12 -7.16 10.60 -16.01
C ALA A 12 -5.88 10.39 -16.82
N LEU A 13 -5.05 9.43 -16.44
CA LEU A 13 -3.83 9.05 -17.16
C LEU A 13 -4.15 8.54 -18.56
N GLN A 14 -5.12 7.62 -18.71
CA GLN A 14 -5.55 7.11 -20.02
C GLN A 14 -6.06 8.23 -20.94
N LYS A 15 -6.89 9.15 -20.42
CA LYS A 15 -7.37 10.31 -21.18
C LYS A 15 -6.24 11.23 -21.64
N ARG A 16 -5.11 11.23 -20.95
CA ARG A 16 -3.91 12.00 -21.31
C ARG A 16 -2.92 11.20 -22.16
N GLY A 17 -3.31 10.00 -22.62
CA GLY A 17 -2.52 9.16 -23.51
C GLY A 17 -1.34 8.46 -22.86
N TYR A 18 -1.45 8.15 -21.55
CA TYR A 18 -0.48 7.29 -20.89
C TYR A 18 -0.75 5.83 -21.24
N GLU A 19 0.31 5.09 -21.53
CA GLU A 19 0.28 3.64 -21.59
C GLU A 19 0.20 3.07 -20.15
N ILE A 20 -0.67 2.10 -19.90
CA ILE A 20 -0.91 1.57 -18.57
C ILE A 20 -0.43 0.12 -18.51
N GLY A 21 0.53 -0.17 -17.63
CA GLY A 21 1.05 -1.51 -17.34
C GLY A 21 0.76 -1.92 -15.88
N ILE A 22 0.18 -3.12 -15.70
CA ILE A 22 -0.11 -3.69 -14.38
C ILE A 22 0.60 -5.04 -14.29
N PHE A 23 1.50 -5.18 -13.31
CA PHE A 23 2.35 -6.36 -13.12
C PHE A 23 2.20 -6.83 -11.67
N ALA A 24 1.67 -8.03 -11.47
CA ALA A 24 1.34 -8.50 -10.13
C ALA A 24 1.92 -9.87 -9.85
N GLY A 25 2.50 -10.03 -8.67
CA GLY A 25 2.95 -11.30 -8.10
C GLY A 25 1.81 -12.11 -7.47
N ALA A 26 0.65 -11.47 -7.23
CA ALA A 26 -0.55 -12.11 -6.70
C ALA A 26 -1.74 -12.04 -7.68
N PRO A 27 -2.72 -12.94 -7.58
CA PRO A 27 -3.95 -12.86 -8.37
C PRO A 27 -4.74 -11.58 -8.09
N LEU A 28 -5.21 -10.90 -9.14
CA LEU A 28 -5.99 -9.66 -9.05
C LEU A 28 -7.51 -9.85 -8.92
N ASN A 29 -7.95 -11.09 -8.71
CA ASN A 29 -9.36 -11.42 -8.52
C ASN A 29 -9.78 -11.57 -7.04
N MET A 30 -8.81 -11.59 -6.12
CA MET A 30 -9.07 -11.57 -4.68
C MET A 30 -8.02 -10.72 -3.95
N PRO A 31 -8.40 -9.52 -3.46
CA PRO A 31 -9.69 -8.83 -3.71
C PRO A 31 -9.93 -8.53 -5.19
N GLU A 32 -11.17 -8.24 -5.58
CA GLU A 32 -11.58 -8.05 -6.99
C GLU A 32 -11.03 -6.77 -7.62
N PHE A 33 -9.70 -6.60 -7.64
CA PHE A 33 -9.01 -5.44 -8.22
C PHE A 33 -9.33 -5.27 -9.70
N HIS A 34 -9.48 -6.39 -10.43
CA HIS A 34 -9.84 -6.40 -11.85
C HIS A 34 -11.24 -5.82 -12.15
N LYS A 35 -12.15 -5.84 -11.16
CA LYS A 35 -13.49 -5.27 -11.28
C LYS A 35 -13.63 -3.90 -10.60
N SER A 36 -12.60 -3.42 -9.93
CA SER A 36 -12.62 -2.17 -9.19
C SER A 36 -11.54 -1.22 -9.70
N ILE A 37 -10.39 -1.12 -9.03
CA ILE A 37 -9.36 -0.12 -9.38
C ILE A 37 -8.79 -0.28 -10.78
N PHE A 38 -8.73 -1.51 -11.31
CA PHE A 38 -8.25 -1.81 -12.67
C PHE A 38 -9.36 -2.12 -13.66
N ALA A 39 -10.62 -1.84 -13.32
CA ALA A 39 -11.73 -1.99 -14.26
C ALA A 39 -11.47 -1.16 -15.52
N GLY A 40 -11.72 -1.72 -16.69
CA GLY A 40 -11.47 -1.04 -17.97
C GLY A 40 -10.02 -1.03 -18.46
N ILE A 41 -9.08 -1.65 -17.75
CA ILE A 41 -7.74 -1.90 -18.25
C ILE A 41 -7.79 -3.10 -19.22
N SER A 42 -7.44 -2.87 -20.47
CA SER A 42 -7.39 -3.92 -21.49
C SER A 42 -6.23 -4.90 -21.21
N ASN A 43 -6.48 -6.20 -21.44
CA ASN A 43 -5.47 -7.25 -21.31
C ASN A 43 -4.82 -7.34 -19.91
N LEU A 44 -5.57 -7.01 -18.86
CA LEU A 44 -5.11 -7.11 -17.49
C LEU A 44 -4.74 -8.58 -17.17
N PRO A 45 -3.51 -8.89 -16.76
CA PRO A 45 -3.12 -10.23 -16.31
C PRO A 45 -3.70 -10.51 -14.93
N ILE A 46 -4.86 -11.18 -14.88
CA ILE A 46 -5.55 -11.46 -13.61
C ILE A 46 -4.78 -12.46 -12.73
N TYR A 47 -4.08 -13.39 -13.36
CA TYR A 47 -3.26 -14.39 -12.67
C TYR A 47 -1.79 -14.19 -12.98
N PRO A 48 -0.92 -14.20 -11.98
CA PRO A 48 0.52 -14.05 -12.18
C PRO A 48 1.10 -15.26 -12.91
N ARG A 49 2.22 -15.05 -13.56
CA ARG A 49 3.10 -16.15 -13.98
C ARG A 49 3.84 -16.68 -12.74
N GLY A 50 4.30 -17.95 -12.81
CA GLY A 50 5.18 -18.52 -11.79
C GLY A 50 4.51 -19.53 -10.89
N LYS A 51 5.32 -20.17 -10.06
CA LYS A 51 4.92 -21.19 -9.09
C LYS A 51 5.14 -20.67 -7.67
N GLY A 52 4.25 -19.77 -7.24
CA GLY A 52 4.33 -19.14 -5.92
C GLY A 52 4.96 -17.74 -5.95
N ALA A 53 4.86 -17.04 -4.84
CA ALA A 53 5.16 -15.61 -4.73
C ALA A 53 6.55 -15.21 -5.22
N VAL A 54 7.57 -16.01 -4.91
CA VAL A 54 8.97 -15.72 -5.31
C VAL A 54 9.12 -15.64 -6.82
N ASP A 55 8.66 -16.68 -7.54
CA ASP A 55 8.75 -16.70 -9.00
C ASP A 55 7.85 -15.64 -9.63
N SER A 56 6.64 -15.46 -9.07
CA SER A 56 5.65 -14.52 -9.58
C SER A 56 6.14 -13.07 -9.49
N ASP A 57 6.77 -12.70 -8.38
CA ASP A 57 7.34 -11.37 -8.21
C ASP A 57 8.52 -11.12 -9.15
N ALA A 58 9.40 -12.14 -9.35
CA ALA A 58 10.47 -12.02 -10.31
C ALA A 58 9.95 -11.83 -11.74
N PHE A 59 8.89 -12.57 -12.10
CA PHE A 59 8.25 -12.43 -13.40
C PHE A 59 7.50 -11.10 -13.57
N ALA A 60 6.96 -10.53 -12.48
CA ALA A 60 6.34 -9.20 -12.55
C ALA A 60 7.36 -8.13 -12.97
N VAL A 61 8.60 -8.20 -12.46
CA VAL A 61 9.70 -7.31 -12.90
C VAL A 61 10.08 -7.57 -14.35
N GLU A 62 10.29 -8.82 -14.74
CA GLU A 62 10.63 -9.15 -16.15
C GLU A 62 9.54 -8.70 -17.12
N ASP A 63 8.27 -8.86 -16.76
CA ASP A 63 7.15 -8.48 -17.62
C ASP A 63 7.04 -6.94 -17.71
N PHE A 64 7.32 -6.21 -16.62
CA PHE A 64 7.46 -4.77 -16.66
C PHE A 64 8.56 -4.33 -17.63
N GLU A 65 9.76 -4.88 -17.52
CA GLU A 65 10.90 -4.54 -18.37
C GLU A 65 10.61 -4.81 -19.86
N LYS A 66 10.04 -5.97 -20.17
CA LYS A 66 9.61 -6.34 -21.53
C LYS A 66 8.54 -5.40 -22.08
N TRP A 67 7.52 -5.10 -21.28
CA TRP A 67 6.44 -4.21 -21.67
C TRP A 67 6.95 -2.80 -21.90
N GLN A 68 7.73 -2.24 -20.99
CA GLN A 68 8.28 -0.90 -21.11
C GLN A 68 9.19 -0.78 -22.35
N SER A 69 10.05 -1.78 -22.60
CA SER A 69 10.89 -1.81 -23.80
C SER A 69 10.10 -1.90 -25.11
N SER A 70 8.88 -2.38 -25.09
CA SER A 70 8.00 -2.47 -26.26
C SER A 70 7.26 -1.17 -26.60
N LEU A 71 7.28 -0.20 -25.68
CA LEU A 71 6.65 1.08 -25.89
C LEU A 71 7.38 1.90 -26.96
N LYS A 72 6.65 2.73 -27.68
CA LYS A 72 7.26 3.66 -28.64
C LYS A 72 8.15 4.66 -27.89
N PRO A 73 9.29 5.05 -28.45
CA PRO A 73 10.13 6.11 -27.89
C PRO A 73 9.30 7.37 -27.58
N GLY A 74 9.48 7.91 -26.37
CA GLY A 74 8.75 9.10 -25.90
C GLY A 74 7.32 8.85 -25.43
N SER A 75 6.85 7.60 -25.38
CA SER A 75 5.57 7.27 -24.77
C SER A 75 5.59 7.58 -23.28
N ARG A 76 4.56 8.26 -22.79
CA ARG A 76 4.31 8.40 -21.36
C ARG A 76 3.67 7.13 -20.84
N PHE A 77 4.08 6.66 -19.69
CA PHE A 77 3.55 5.44 -19.10
C PHE A 77 3.23 5.58 -17.61
N PHE A 78 2.37 4.70 -17.13
CA PHE A 78 2.13 4.40 -15.73
C PHE A 78 2.27 2.90 -15.54
N SER A 79 3.06 2.51 -14.55
CA SER A 79 3.21 1.11 -14.15
C SER A 79 2.79 0.92 -12.69
N PHE A 80 2.07 -0.15 -12.42
CA PHE A 80 1.83 -0.64 -11.07
C PHE A 80 2.43 -2.04 -10.94
N ILE A 81 3.44 -2.16 -10.08
CA ILE A 81 4.11 -3.44 -9.80
C ILE A 81 3.74 -3.85 -8.38
N PHE A 82 3.11 -5.01 -8.23
CA PHE A 82 2.60 -5.51 -6.96
C PHE A 82 3.30 -6.81 -6.58
N PHE A 83 4.03 -6.79 -5.46
CA PHE A 83 4.77 -7.94 -4.95
C PHE A 83 4.00 -8.70 -3.89
N ASP A 84 4.09 -10.04 -3.91
CA ASP A 84 3.43 -10.96 -2.98
C ASP A 84 4.41 -11.68 -2.03
N SER A 85 5.69 -11.65 -2.31
CA SER A 85 6.70 -12.39 -1.52
C SER A 85 6.72 -11.98 -0.06
N VAL A 86 6.47 -10.71 0.25
CA VAL A 86 6.44 -10.21 1.63
C VAL A 86 5.23 -10.77 2.36
N HIS A 87 4.04 -10.71 1.73
CA HIS A 87 2.80 -11.27 2.25
C HIS A 87 2.89 -12.79 2.47
N ALA A 88 3.53 -13.50 1.56
CA ALA A 88 3.75 -14.95 1.66
C ALA A 88 4.94 -15.34 2.56
N TYR A 89 5.65 -14.37 3.14
CA TYR A 89 6.89 -14.58 3.91
C TYR A 89 7.90 -15.47 3.17
N SER A 90 7.99 -15.28 1.86
CA SER A 90 8.75 -16.15 0.94
C SER A 90 9.92 -15.40 0.32
N PHE A 91 11.03 -16.11 0.14
CA PHE A 91 12.25 -15.60 -0.49
C PHE A 91 13.04 -16.78 -1.06
N PRO A 92 13.92 -16.56 -2.06
CA PRO A 92 14.79 -17.59 -2.58
C PRO A 92 15.75 -18.08 -1.50
N LYS A 93 15.97 -19.39 -1.44
CA LYS A 93 16.92 -20.01 -0.51
C LYS A 93 18.36 -19.81 -1.02
N GLU A 94 18.81 -18.58 -0.97
CA GLU A 94 20.14 -18.14 -1.35
C GLU A 94 20.76 -17.32 -0.22
N SER A 95 22.07 -17.45 0.00
CA SER A 95 22.77 -16.80 1.12
C SER A 95 22.56 -15.27 1.18
N LYS A 96 22.41 -14.62 0.03
CA LYS A 96 22.16 -13.17 -0.04
C LYS A 96 20.82 -12.72 0.52
N TYR A 97 19.84 -13.63 0.62
CA TYR A 97 18.51 -13.38 1.21
C TYR A 97 18.35 -13.99 2.58
N GLU A 98 19.07 -15.04 2.93
CA GLU A 98 19.05 -15.71 4.24
C GLU A 98 19.94 -15.00 5.27
N VAL A 99 19.75 -13.69 5.45
CA VAL A 99 20.59 -12.85 6.32
C VAL A 99 20.15 -12.90 7.77
N PHE A 100 18.84 -12.85 7.99
CA PHE A 100 18.26 -12.86 9.34
C PHE A 100 18.05 -14.31 9.79
N LYS A 101 18.78 -14.73 10.84
CA LYS A 101 18.80 -16.11 11.35
C LYS A 101 18.81 -16.13 12.88
N PRO A 102 18.25 -17.18 13.52
CA PRO A 102 17.47 -18.24 12.88
C PRO A 102 16.13 -17.71 12.37
N TYR A 103 15.61 -18.27 11.30
CA TYR A 103 14.27 -17.96 10.82
C TYR A 103 13.37 -19.19 10.82
N TRP A 104 12.07 -18.97 10.97
CA TRP A 104 11.08 -20.04 10.99
C TRP A 104 10.99 -20.72 9.60
N GLY A 105 11.37 -21.99 9.54
CA GLY A 105 11.51 -22.71 8.27
C GLY A 105 10.19 -22.98 7.56
N SER A 106 9.14 -23.30 8.32
CA SER A 106 7.78 -23.51 7.81
C SER A 106 6.79 -22.84 8.75
N ILE A 107 5.97 -21.94 8.23
CA ILE A 107 5.00 -21.22 9.04
C ILE A 107 3.84 -22.16 9.39
N ASN A 108 3.55 -22.29 10.68
CA ASN A 108 2.37 -22.96 11.19
C ASN A 108 1.62 -22.02 12.13
N HIS A 109 0.64 -21.31 11.61
CA HIS A 109 -0.12 -20.32 12.39
C HIS A 109 -0.81 -20.90 13.63
N MET A 110 -1.01 -22.23 13.70
CA MET A 110 -1.58 -22.90 14.89
C MET A 110 -0.66 -22.89 16.11
N GLU A 111 0.63 -22.65 15.91
CA GLU A 111 1.62 -22.54 16.99
C GLU A 111 1.67 -21.14 17.61
N LEU A 112 1.08 -20.13 16.94
CA LEU A 112 1.14 -18.75 17.37
C LEU A 112 0.25 -18.49 18.59
N ASN A 113 0.86 -17.96 19.62
CA ASN A 113 0.22 -17.56 20.88
C ASN A 113 1.11 -16.57 21.64
N ASN A 114 0.63 -16.05 22.78
CA ASN A 114 1.37 -15.04 23.54
C ASN A 114 2.72 -15.52 24.10
N SER A 115 2.96 -16.83 24.17
CA SER A 115 4.22 -17.42 24.63
C SER A 115 5.19 -17.74 23.49
N PHE A 116 4.74 -17.67 22.23
CA PHE A 116 5.58 -17.92 21.06
C PHE A 116 6.65 -16.82 20.95
N ASP A 117 7.90 -17.23 20.71
CA ASP A 117 8.99 -16.28 20.42
C ASP A 117 8.81 -15.71 19.01
N PRO A 118 8.55 -14.41 18.84
CA PRO A 118 8.34 -13.81 17.54
C PRO A 118 9.62 -13.71 16.68
N ALA A 119 10.81 -13.82 17.29
CA ALA A 119 12.07 -13.52 16.61
C ALA A 119 12.32 -14.38 15.35
N PRO A 120 12.11 -15.71 15.33
CA PRO A 120 12.29 -16.52 14.12
C PRO A 120 11.26 -16.17 13.01
N TYR A 121 10.02 -15.82 13.39
CA TYR A 121 9.00 -15.43 12.44
C TYR A 121 9.32 -14.06 11.82
N LEU A 122 9.68 -13.08 12.64
CA LEU A 122 10.13 -11.77 12.21
C LEU A 122 11.39 -11.84 11.33
N ALA A 123 12.34 -12.77 11.64
CA ALA A 123 13.52 -13.00 10.82
C ALA A 123 13.13 -13.51 9.42
N ARG A 124 12.13 -14.39 9.32
CA ARG A 124 11.61 -14.86 8.05
C ARG A 124 10.98 -13.71 7.24
N TYR A 125 10.16 -12.89 7.88
CA TYR A 125 9.58 -11.69 7.27
C TYR A 125 10.67 -10.73 6.74
N LYS A 126 11.69 -10.43 7.56
CA LYS A 126 12.81 -9.58 7.14
C LYS A 126 13.56 -10.11 5.93
N ASN A 127 13.70 -11.43 5.80
CA ASN A 127 14.32 -12.04 4.62
C ASN A 127 13.43 -11.85 3.37
N SER A 128 12.11 -11.94 3.48
CA SER A 128 11.20 -11.67 2.35
C SER A 128 11.20 -10.19 1.95
N VAL A 129 11.25 -9.27 2.92
CA VAL A 129 11.41 -7.82 2.65
C VAL A 129 12.72 -7.55 1.91
N ARG A 130 13.83 -8.19 2.32
CA ARG A 130 15.12 -8.09 1.62
C ARG A 130 15.05 -8.58 0.17
N TYR A 131 14.25 -9.61 -0.10
CA TYR A 131 14.02 -10.06 -1.46
C TYR A 131 13.23 -9.05 -2.29
N ALA A 132 12.12 -8.51 -1.74
CA ALA A 132 11.35 -7.47 -2.40
C ALA A 132 12.17 -6.20 -2.66
N ASP A 133 13.00 -5.78 -1.70
CA ASP A 133 13.95 -4.66 -1.85
C ASP A 133 14.91 -4.89 -3.04
N ASN A 134 15.42 -6.10 -3.19
CA ASN A 134 16.25 -6.43 -4.35
C ASN A 134 15.49 -6.40 -5.69
N LEU A 135 14.20 -6.75 -5.70
CA LEU A 135 13.36 -6.62 -6.90
C LEU A 135 13.09 -5.15 -7.24
N ILE A 136 12.83 -4.32 -6.24
CA ILE A 136 12.70 -2.87 -6.40
C ILE A 136 14.00 -2.28 -6.99
N GLN A 137 15.16 -2.71 -6.46
CA GLN A 137 16.45 -2.27 -7.00
C GLN A 137 16.60 -2.60 -8.48
N LYS A 138 16.19 -3.79 -8.93
CA LYS A 138 16.23 -4.15 -10.36
C LYS A 138 15.38 -3.21 -11.21
N VAL A 139 14.19 -2.83 -10.73
CA VAL A 139 13.34 -1.85 -11.43
C VAL A 139 14.04 -0.49 -11.53
N LEU A 140 14.67 -0.03 -10.46
CA LEU A 140 15.41 1.23 -10.45
C LEU A 140 16.62 1.19 -11.37
N ASP A 141 17.42 0.12 -11.32
CA ASP A 141 18.58 -0.10 -12.20
C ASP A 141 18.14 -0.09 -13.68
N TYR A 142 17.02 -0.76 -14.00
CA TYR A 142 16.46 -0.77 -15.35
C TYR A 142 16.07 0.65 -15.81
N LEU A 143 15.37 1.41 -14.97
CA LEU A 143 14.98 2.79 -15.30
C LEU A 143 16.21 3.68 -15.50
N GLU A 144 17.26 3.50 -14.69
CA GLU A 144 18.53 4.22 -14.82
C GLU A 144 19.25 3.86 -16.14
N GLU A 145 19.40 2.56 -16.44
CA GLU A 145 20.00 2.07 -17.71
C GLU A 145 19.28 2.61 -18.95
N LYS A 146 17.97 2.78 -18.86
CA LYS A 146 17.15 3.32 -19.95
C LYS A 146 17.08 4.85 -19.97
N HIS A 147 17.78 5.53 -19.05
CA HIS A 147 17.73 6.99 -18.87
C HIS A 147 16.29 7.51 -18.61
N LEU A 148 15.48 6.71 -17.94
CA LEU A 148 14.07 7.04 -17.62
C LEU A 148 13.92 7.53 -16.19
N LEU A 149 14.85 7.25 -15.28
CA LEU A 149 14.71 7.54 -13.85
C LEU A 149 14.58 9.04 -13.59
N ASP A 150 15.30 9.88 -14.33
CA ASP A 150 15.25 11.34 -14.22
C ASP A 150 13.93 11.96 -14.72
N GLU A 151 13.10 11.17 -15.39
CA GLU A 151 11.79 11.59 -15.93
C GLU A 151 10.62 10.79 -15.33
N THR A 152 10.90 9.88 -14.39
CA THR A 152 9.91 8.98 -13.80
C THR A 152 9.72 9.26 -12.32
N ILE A 153 8.47 9.51 -11.91
CA ILE A 153 8.11 9.51 -10.48
C ILE A 153 7.98 8.06 -10.05
N VAL A 154 8.78 7.64 -9.06
CA VAL A 154 8.71 6.30 -8.47
C VAL A 154 8.15 6.40 -7.07
N VAL A 155 7.05 5.68 -6.81
CA VAL A 155 6.41 5.60 -5.50
C VAL A 155 6.57 4.18 -4.96
N ILE A 156 7.21 4.04 -3.81
CA ILE A 156 7.42 2.77 -3.12
C ILE A 156 6.65 2.81 -1.81
N SER A 157 5.73 1.87 -1.63
CA SER A 157 4.90 1.76 -0.43
C SER A 157 4.45 0.32 -0.20
N SER A 158 3.70 0.09 0.85
CA SER A 158 2.94 -1.13 1.11
C SER A 158 1.48 -0.77 1.40
N ASP A 159 0.56 -1.69 1.20
CA ASP A 159 -0.87 -1.54 1.53
C ASP A 159 -1.11 -1.65 3.04
N HIS A 160 -0.37 -2.51 3.74
CA HIS A 160 -0.38 -2.67 5.20
C HIS A 160 1.00 -3.14 5.70
N GLY A 161 1.17 -3.13 7.01
CA GLY A 161 2.27 -3.79 7.71
C GLY A 161 1.83 -5.12 8.31
N ASP A 162 2.74 -5.79 9.02
CA ASP A 162 2.49 -7.04 9.74
C ASP A 162 2.90 -6.92 11.22
N GLU A 163 2.08 -7.51 12.10
CA GLU A 163 2.30 -7.56 13.54
C GLU A 163 2.84 -8.92 13.97
N PHE A 164 3.80 -8.89 14.88
CA PHE A 164 4.45 -10.08 15.46
C PHE A 164 4.22 -10.13 16.96
N ASN A 165 2.95 -9.97 17.36
CA ASN A 165 2.53 -9.91 18.75
C ASN A 165 3.21 -8.78 19.55
N ASP A 166 3.42 -7.62 18.91
CA ASP A 166 4.15 -6.48 19.45
C ASP A 166 3.56 -5.97 20.77
N ASN A 167 2.24 -5.95 20.86
CA ASN A 167 1.50 -5.49 22.04
C ASN A 167 1.11 -6.62 23.02
N LYS A 168 1.54 -7.85 22.78
CA LYS A 168 1.21 -9.04 23.61
C LYS A 168 -0.30 -9.27 23.76
N LEU A 169 -1.05 -9.03 22.68
CA LEU A 169 -2.48 -9.26 22.56
C LEU A 169 -2.83 -10.42 21.63
N ASN A 170 -1.84 -11.24 21.28
CA ASN A 170 -1.95 -12.38 20.39
C ASN A 170 -2.41 -12.01 18.97
N PHE A 171 -1.96 -10.84 18.46
CA PHE A 171 -2.13 -10.48 17.06
C PHE A 171 -0.88 -10.86 16.25
N TRP A 172 -1.10 -11.55 15.13
CA TRP A 172 -0.07 -12.06 14.25
C TRP A 172 -0.46 -11.79 12.79
N GLY A 173 0.45 -11.22 12.00
CA GLY A 173 0.15 -10.82 10.63
C GLY A 173 -0.65 -9.51 10.55
N HIS A 174 -1.65 -9.45 9.71
CA HIS A 174 -2.42 -8.24 9.42
C HIS A 174 -3.94 -8.46 9.44
N GLY A 175 -4.70 -7.36 9.32
CA GLY A 175 -6.17 -7.37 9.27
C GLY A 175 -6.86 -7.60 10.61
N GLY A 176 -6.09 -7.76 11.72
CA GLY A 176 -6.62 -8.02 13.05
C GLY A 176 -6.90 -6.76 13.87
N ASN A 177 -6.14 -5.69 13.64
CA ASN A 177 -6.26 -4.44 14.38
C ASN A 177 -5.73 -3.24 13.57
N PHE A 178 -5.65 -2.05 14.22
CA PHE A 178 -5.19 -0.80 13.64
C PHE A 178 -4.02 -0.19 14.41
N THR A 179 -3.17 -1.02 14.97
CA THR A 179 -1.91 -0.57 15.59
C THR A 179 -0.92 -0.10 14.53
N ASP A 180 0.08 0.65 14.96
CA ASP A 180 1.14 1.13 14.05
C ASP A 180 1.83 -0.03 13.31
N ALA A 181 1.95 -1.20 13.93
CA ALA A 181 2.55 -2.38 13.28
C ALA A 181 1.81 -2.82 12.01
N GLN A 182 0.47 -2.70 12.00
CA GLN A 182 -0.34 -3.13 10.85
C GLN A 182 -0.66 -2.00 9.86
N ILE A 183 -0.69 -0.73 10.27
CA ILE A 183 -1.17 0.36 9.41
C ILE A 183 -0.11 1.41 9.05
N LYS A 184 1.00 1.49 9.78
CA LYS A 184 2.07 2.44 9.47
C LYS A 184 3.05 1.81 8.50
N VAL A 185 2.94 2.20 7.23
CA VAL A 185 3.75 1.68 6.13
C VAL A 185 4.79 2.70 5.66
N PRO A 186 5.89 2.27 5.05
CA PRO A 186 6.83 3.18 4.42
C PRO A 186 6.15 3.88 3.22
N LEU A 187 6.56 5.13 2.96
CA LEU A 187 6.26 5.83 1.73
C LEU A 187 7.53 6.54 1.27
N VAL A 188 8.12 6.06 0.19
CA VAL A 188 9.29 6.67 -0.43
C VAL A 188 8.89 7.15 -1.83
N ILE A 189 9.16 8.41 -2.13
CA ILE A 189 8.85 8.98 -3.44
C ILE A 189 10.13 9.57 -4.03
N HIS A 190 10.59 8.96 -5.13
CA HIS A 190 11.53 9.63 -6.03
C HIS A 190 10.72 10.54 -6.96
N TRP A 191 11.05 11.82 -6.97
CA TRP A 191 10.36 12.79 -7.78
C TRP A 191 11.37 13.69 -8.48
N PRO A 192 11.57 13.53 -9.79
CA PRO A 192 12.52 14.33 -10.55
C PRO A 192 12.32 15.83 -10.34
N GLY A 193 13.40 16.54 -10.09
CA GLY A 193 13.38 17.98 -9.86
C GLY A 193 12.95 18.45 -8.47
N LYS A 194 12.42 17.59 -7.61
CA LYS A 194 12.12 17.92 -6.21
C LYS A 194 13.33 17.64 -5.31
N LYS A 195 13.56 18.53 -4.36
CA LYS A 195 14.64 18.35 -3.36
C LYS A 195 14.26 17.25 -2.37
N PRO A 196 15.23 16.46 -1.89
CA PRO A 196 14.99 15.50 -0.82
C PRO A 196 14.43 16.18 0.43
N ALA A 197 13.42 15.59 1.03
CA ALA A 197 12.78 16.03 2.27
C ALA A 197 12.22 14.87 3.05
N ASN A 198 12.18 14.98 4.37
CA ASN A 198 11.43 14.09 5.25
C ASN A 198 10.11 14.74 5.61
N ILE A 199 9.02 13.98 5.44
CA ILE A 199 7.67 14.40 5.82
C ILE A 199 7.33 13.72 7.14
N GLU A 200 7.21 14.49 8.22
CA GLU A 200 6.98 13.97 9.57
C GLU A 200 5.51 14.01 10.00
N TYR A 201 4.69 14.77 9.29
CA TYR A 201 3.26 14.81 9.57
C TYR A 201 2.51 13.58 9.02
N MET A 202 1.34 13.35 9.56
CA MET A 202 0.51 12.19 9.22
C MET A 202 0.01 12.26 7.78
N THR A 203 0.24 11.18 7.02
CA THR A 203 -0.21 10.98 5.64
C THR A 203 -0.96 9.66 5.51
N SER A 204 -1.67 9.47 4.41
CA SER A 204 -2.31 8.20 4.06
C SER A 204 -2.26 7.96 2.56
N HIS A 205 -2.56 6.74 2.10
CA HIS A 205 -2.67 6.41 0.68
C HIS A 205 -3.70 7.28 -0.07
N LEU A 206 -4.72 7.78 0.64
CA LEU A 206 -5.70 8.71 0.07
C LEU A 206 -5.09 10.03 -0.40
N ASP A 207 -3.90 10.36 0.07
CA ASP A 207 -3.18 11.59 -0.24
C ASP A 207 -2.38 11.50 -1.56
N LEU A 208 -2.18 10.30 -2.11
CA LEU A 208 -1.42 10.10 -3.35
C LEU A 208 -2.14 10.71 -4.57
N VAL A 209 -3.43 10.44 -4.71
CA VAL A 209 -4.20 10.95 -5.88
C VAL A 209 -4.27 12.47 -5.90
N PRO A 210 -4.62 13.18 -4.81
CA PRO A 210 -4.60 14.65 -4.79
C PRO A 210 -3.20 15.26 -4.83
N THR A 211 -2.16 14.46 -4.72
CA THR A 211 -0.78 14.90 -4.98
C THR A 211 -0.44 14.74 -6.46
N LEU A 212 -0.75 13.58 -7.05
CA LEU A 212 -0.34 13.25 -8.41
C LEU A 212 -1.17 13.96 -9.49
N LEU A 213 -2.49 14.05 -9.33
CA LEU A 213 -3.35 14.63 -10.37
C LEU A 213 -3.01 16.09 -10.70
N PRO A 214 -2.85 17.00 -9.73
CA PRO A 214 -2.45 18.37 -10.03
C PRO A 214 -1.03 18.48 -10.58
N GLU A 215 -0.08 17.80 -9.96
CA GLU A 215 1.34 17.92 -10.27
C GLU A 215 1.71 17.27 -11.62
N VAL A 216 1.09 16.14 -11.97
CA VAL A 216 1.42 15.37 -13.19
C VAL A 216 0.52 15.75 -14.37
N LEU A 217 -0.77 15.98 -14.11
CA LEU A 217 -1.77 16.17 -15.16
C LEU A 217 -2.35 17.58 -15.19
N GLY A 218 -1.93 18.49 -14.29
CA GLY A 218 -2.44 19.86 -14.22
C GLY A 218 -3.94 19.91 -13.87
N CYS A 219 -4.41 19.02 -12.99
CA CYS A 219 -5.80 19.01 -12.56
C CYS A 219 -6.07 20.21 -11.66
N GLU A 220 -6.98 21.08 -12.05
CA GLU A 220 -7.37 22.29 -11.32
C GLU A 220 -8.68 22.12 -10.53
N ASN A 221 -9.35 20.97 -10.65
CA ASN A 221 -10.56 20.68 -9.89
C ASN A 221 -10.28 20.69 -8.38
N PRO A 222 -11.25 21.15 -7.55
CA PRO A 222 -11.17 20.98 -6.11
C PRO A 222 -10.94 19.52 -5.73
N THR A 223 -10.08 19.28 -4.74
CA THR A 223 -9.75 17.91 -4.30
C THR A 223 -11.00 17.12 -3.89
N GLU A 224 -11.95 17.80 -3.29
CA GLU A 224 -13.22 17.25 -2.80
C GLU A 224 -14.06 16.60 -3.92
N ASP A 225 -13.85 17.00 -5.18
CA ASP A 225 -14.56 16.40 -6.32
C ASP A 225 -14.16 14.95 -6.58
N TYR A 226 -12.93 14.57 -6.19
CA TYR A 226 -12.37 13.28 -6.59
C TYR A 226 -11.64 12.51 -5.47
N SER A 227 -11.38 13.12 -4.30
CA SER A 227 -10.68 12.48 -3.20
C SER A 227 -11.11 13.03 -1.84
N VAL A 228 -11.02 12.21 -0.80
CA VAL A 228 -11.08 12.62 0.61
C VAL A 228 -9.68 12.84 1.20
N GLY A 229 -8.64 12.67 0.42
CA GLY A 229 -7.24 12.91 0.79
C GLY A 229 -6.85 14.38 0.67
N MET A 230 -5.59 14.66 0.94
CA MET A 230 -4.96 15.99 0.80
C MET A 230 -3.62 15.82 0.09
N SER A 231 -3.19 16.81 -0.69
CA SER A 231 -1.83 16.75 -1.27
C SER A 231 -0.77 16.54 -0.18
N ILE A 232 0.16 15.61 -0.41
CA ILE A 232 1.29 15.35 0.49
C ILE A 232 2.14 16.61 0.70
N TRP A 233 2.21 17.50 -0.28
CA TRP A 233 2.99 18.74 -0.19
C TRP A 233 2.36 19.84 0.66
N LYS A 234 1.09 19.68 1.05
CA LYS A 234 0.37 20.70 1.83
C LYS A 234 0.41 20.34 3.31
N GLU A 235 1.21 21.06 4.11
CA GLU A 235 1.28 20.91 5.57
C GLU A 235 0.17 21.69 6.27
N ALA A 236 -0.06 22.93 5.88
CA ALA A 236 -1.05 23.80 6.53
C ALA A 236 -2.48 23.24 6.43
N GLY A 237 -3.18 23.22 7.57
CA GLY A 237 -4.54 22.71 7.68
C GLY A 237 -4.66 21.18 7.54
N ARG A 238 -3.55 20.46 7.71
CA ARG A 238 -3.58 18.99 7.69
C ARG A 238 -4.35 18.44 8.87
N ARG A 239 -5.07 17.33 8.59
CA ARG A 239 -5.68 16.52 9.64
C ARG A 239 -4.59 15.82 10.47
N ASN A 240 -4.84 15.68 11.76
CA ASN A 240 -4.00 14.90 12.68
C ASN A 240 -4.60 13.51 12.95
N TRP A 241 -5.31 12.96 11.98
CA TRP A 241 -5.90 11.63 12.02
C TRP A 241 -5.88 11.01 10.62
N VAL A 242 -5.92 9.69 10.56
CA VAL A 242 -6.14 8.94 9.32
C VAL A 242 -7.32 7.99 9.48
N TYR A 243 -8.07 7.82 8.40
CA TYR A 243 -9.13 6.82 8.32
C TYR A 243 -8.56 5.56 7.69
N SER A 244 -8.78 4.43 8.35
CA SER A 244 -8.39 3.10 7.87
C SER A 244 -9.60 2.18 7.90
N LYS A 245 -9.78 1.41 6.84
CA LYS A 245 -10.89 0.48 6.70
C LYS A 245 -10.41 -0.96 6.88
N GLY A 246 -11.11 -1.71 7.73
CA GLY A 246 -10.88 -3.14 7.92
C GLY A 246 -12.06 -4.00 7.46
N TRP A 247 -11.97 -5.31 7.67
CA TRP A 247 -13.03 -6.24 7.29
C TRP A 247 -14.33 -6.09 8.08
N SER A 248 -14.22 -5.88 9.38
CA SER A 248 -15.36 -5.83 10.30
C SER A 248 -15.54 -4.50 11.02
N ARG A 249 -14.53 -3.67 11.00
CA ARG A 249 -14.47 -2.37 11.68
C ARG A 249 -13.67 -1.40 10.85
N ASP A 250 -14.01 -0.12 10.99
CA ASP A 250 -13.21 0.99 10.49
C ASP A 250 -12.53 1.68 11.67
N ALA A 251 -11.46 2.44 11.41
CA ALA A 251 -10.75 3.16 12.44
C ALA A 251 -10.42 4.60 12.04
N PHE A 252 -10.52 5.49 13.00
CA PHE A 252 -9.86 6.78 12.97
C PHE A 252 -8.65 6.70 13.89
N VAL A 253 -7.46 6.80 13.31
CA VAL A 253 -6.20 6.69 14.03
C VAL A 253 -5.64 8.08 14.24
N GLU A 254 -5.59 8.49 15.49
CA GLU A 254 -5.01 9.75 15.96
C GLU A 254 -3.60 9.51 16.53
N PRO A 255 -2.82 10.55 16.80
CA PRO A 255 -1.47 10.38 17.36
C PRO A 255 -1.42 9.57 18.65
N ASN A 256 -2.42 9.72 19.52
CA ASN A 256 -2.41 9.16 20.88
C ASN A 256 -3.47 8.07 21.11
N ARG A 257 -4.40 7.87 20.16
CA ARG A 257 -5.49 6.90 20.33
C ARG A 257 -6.02 6.39 18.99
N ILE A 258 -6.84 5.35 19.07
CA ILE A 258 -7.55 4.75 17.95
C ILE A 258 -9.04 4.77 18.32
N VAL A 259 -9.87 5.32 17.44
CA VAL A 259 -11.33 5.29 17.57
C VAL A 259 -11.86 4.30 16.55
N LEU A 260 -12.33 3.15 17.01
CA LEU A 260 -12.95 2.14 16.16
C LEU A 260 -14.43 2.45 15.96
N ILE A 261 -14.93 2.15 14.79
CA ILE A 261 -16.35 2.18 14.47
C ILE A 261 -16.75 0.84 13.84
N ASN A 262 -17.78 0.21 14.37
CA ASN A 262 -18.34 -1.00 13.80
C ASN A 262 -19.48 -0.70 12.80
N ALA A 263 -19.98 -1.75 12.13
CA ALA A 263 -21.05 -1.61 11.14
C ALA A 263 -22.37 -1.05 11.71
N ALA A 264 -22.59 -1.14 13.03
CA ALA A 264 -23.77 -0.55 13.70
C ALA A 264 -23.52 0.89 14.15
N GLY A 265 -22.34 1.47 13.87
CA GLY A 265 -21.99 2.84 14.26
C GLY A 265 -21.53 2.99 15.71
N ALA A 266 -21.38 1.89 16.46
CA ALA A 266 -20.86 1.95 17.82
C ALA A 266 -19.36 2.26 17.83
N LEU A 267 -18.94 3.14 18.74
CA LEU A 267 -17.57 3.59 18.90
C LEU A 267 -16.89 2.86 20.05
N GLU A 268 -15.64 2.48 19.84
CA GLU A 268 -14.73 1.96 20.84
C GLU A 268 -13.46 2.81 20.85
N PHE A 269 -12.96 3.17 22.04
CA PHE A 269 -11.80 4.04 22.18
C PHE A 269 -10.63 3.25 22.76
N LEU A 270 -9.55 3.17 22.02
CA LEU A 270 -8.34 2.44 22.38
C LEU A 270 -7.13 3.38 22.42
N ASP A 271 -6.14 3.01 23.18
CA ASP A 271 -4.80 3.62 23.09
C ASP A 271 -3.99 3.02 21.94
N LYS A 272 -2.78 3.51 21.72
CA LYS A 272 -1.89 3.04 20.64
C LYS A 272 -1.38 1.61 20.85
N THR A 273 -1.55 1.04 22.05
CA THR A 273 -1.24 -0.37 22.34
C THR A 273 -2.47 -1.28 22.23
N TYR A 274 -3.56 -0.75 21.66
CA TYR A 274 -4.84 -1.43 21.42
C TYR A 274 -5.55 -1.89 22.70
N ARG A 275 -5.41 -1.10 23.80
CA ARG A 275 -6.11 -1.29 25.06
C ARG A 275 -7.10 -0.16 25.31
N PRO A 276 -8.14 -0.36 26.16
CA PRO A 276 -9.14 0.67 26.42
C PRO A 276 -8.53 2.03 26.78
N SER A 277 -8.86 3.06 26.03
CA SER A 277 -8.44 4.44 26.30
C SER A 277 -9.25 5.06 27.43
N LYS A 278 -8.61 5.93 28.23
CA LYS A 278 -9.29 6.78 29.22
C LYS A 278 -10.05 7.93 28.55
N ASP A 279 -9.52 8.44 27.44
CA ASP A 279 -10.16 9.48 26.63
C ASP A 279 -11.22 8.86 25.71
N LYS A 280 -12.48 9.12 26.01
CA LYS A 280 -13.68 8.68 25.26
C LYS A 280 -14.38 9.82 24.55
N THR A 281 -13.72 10.96 24.40
CA THR A 281 -14.29 12.12 23.70
C THR A 281 -14.52 11.75 22.22
N ILE A 282 -15.75 11.95 21.75
CA ILE A 282 -16.10 11.70 20.34
C ILE A 282 -15.52 12.84 19.48
N PRO A 283 -14.63 12.54 18.51
CA PRO A 283 -14.10 13.55 17.63
C PRO A 283 -15.18 14.19 16.74
N ALA A 284 -15.20 15.51 16.67
CA ALA A 284 -16.20 16.25 15.89
C ALA A 284 -16.14 15.98 14.38
N TYR A 285 -15.00 15.53 13.86
CA TYR A 285 -14.80 15.25 12.43
C TYR A 285 -15.44 13.93 11.98
N ILE A 286 -15.76 12.98 12.87
CA ILE A 286 -16.25 11.64 12.48
C ILE A 286 -17.50 11.69 11.60
N PRO A 287 -18.58 12.43 11.93
CA PRO A 287 -19.78 12.46 11.10
C PRO A 287 -19.51 13.00 9.68
N GLU A 288 -18.65 14.01 9.56
CA GLU A 288 -18.30 14.61 8.28
C GLU A 288 -17.52 13.61 7.41
N VAL A 289 -16.51 12.96 7.97
CA VAL A 289 -15.69 11.96 7.24
C VAL A 289 -16.53 10.78 6.78
N LEU A 290 -17.43 10.27 7.62
CA LEU A 290 -18.33 9.17 7.25
C LEU A 290 -19.27 9.58 6.12
N LYS A 291 -19.79 10.82 6.15
CA LYS A 291 -20.61 11.40 5.09
C LYS A 291 -19.82 11.49 3.77
N GLU A 292 -18.60 12.02 3.81
CA GLU A 292 -17.75 12.13 2.62
C GLU A 292 -17.37 10.77 2.06
N ASN A 293 -16.95 9.82 2.90
CA ASN A 293 -16.65 8.46 2.46
C ASN A 293 -17.86 7.77 1.83
N SER A 294 -19.07 8.05 2.29
CA SER A 294 -20.30 7.46 1.73
C SER A 294 -20.56 7.85 0.27
N ARG A 295 -20.02 8.97 -0.20
CA ARG A 295 -20.12 9.41 -1.61
C ARG A 295 -19.50 8.42 -2.58
N TYR A 296 -18.49 7.67 -2.15
CA TYR A 296 -17.75 6.71 -2.96
C TYR A 296 -18.24 5.26 -2.79
N LEU A 297 -19.31 5.05 -2.01
CA LEU A 297 -19.89 3.72 -1.77
C LEU A 297 -21.14 3.44 -2.62
N LYS A 298 -21.47 4.34 -3.55
CA LYS A 298 -22.66 4.22 -4.43
C LYS A 298 -22.34 3.46 -5.69
#